data_b486ef85889bfcd10e7b7eb54ff74743
#
_entry.id   b486ef85889bfcd10e7b7eb54ff74743
#
_cell.length_a   1.000
_cell.length_b   1.000
_cell.length_c   1.000
_cell.angle_alpha   90.00
_cell.angle_beta   90.00
_cell.angle_gamma   90.00
#
_symmetry.space_group_name_H-M   'P 1'
#
loop_
_entity.id
_entity.type
_entity.pdbx_description
1 polymer ?
#
loop_
_entity_poly.entity_id
_entity_poly.type
_entity_poly.pdbx_seq_one_letter_code
_entity_poly.pdbx_strand_id
1 'polypeptide(L)'
;MSCLCDQCAALCCRYFALPIETPTTRKDFDDIRWYLCHENVAVFIEEKTWYVAVMNKCKHLQKDNRCGIYETRPKICRGYSTENCDYHGGDYGFEKLFTSAEQLWEYAQEQLKNARLKKKKKQGRKAATARRKPRLRITAEALANGRANGASSHNGQAGRNGNGIALPILNR
;
A
#
# COMPACT_ATOMS: atom_id res chain seq x y z
N MET A 1 41.83 0.63 5.68
CA MET A 1 40.55 0.83 6.39
C MET A 1 39.67 -0.37 6.09
N SER A 2 39.35 -1.18 7.08
CA SER A 2 38.45 -2.31 6.92
C SER A 2 37.03 -1.77 6.72
N CYS A 3 36.38 -2.13 5.62
CA CYS A 3 34.98 -1.80 5.39
C CYS A 3 34.12 -2.72 6.27
N LEU A 4 33.05 -2.20 6.88
CA LEU A 4 32.08 -3.03 7.61
C LEU A 4 31.54 -4.18 6.75
N CYS A 5 31.51 -4.01 5.43
CA CYS A 5 31.15 -5.06 4.49
C CYS A 5 32.10 -6.26 4.47
N ASP A 6 33.34 -6.13 4.96
CA ASP A 6 34.29 -7.24 5.02
C ASP A 6 33.89 -8.30 6.07
N GLN A 7 33.06 -7.92 7.02
CA GLN A 7 32.53 -8.82 8.06
C GLN A 7 31.09 -9.27 7.79
N CYS A 8 30.49 -8.80 6.70
CA CYS A 8 29.09 -9.05 6.38
C CYS A 8 28.90 -10.34 5.57
N ALA A 9 27.83 -11.08 5.84
CA ALA A 9 27.39 -12.20 5.02
C ALA A 9 26.79 -11.80 3.67
N ALA A 10 26.92 -10.52 3.27
CA ALA A 10 26.40 -9.94 2.04
C ALA A 10 24.87 -10.10 1.89
N LEU A 11 24.10 -9.79 2.94
CA LEU A 11 22.66 -9.96 2.95
C LEU A 11 21.97 -9.19 1.83
N CYS A 12 22.41 -7.95 1.53
CA CYS A 12 21.91 -7.13 0.42
C CYS A 12 22.09 -7.77 -0.97
N CYS A 13 22.89 -8.83 -1.09
CA CYS A 13 23.07 -9.62 -2.30
C CYS A 13 22.37 -10.98 -2.25
N ARG A 14 21.63 -11.28 -1.18
CA ARG A 14 20.97 -12.57 -0.98
C ARG A 14 19.45 -12.52 -1.08
N TYR A 15 18.88 -11.34 -1.17
CA TYR A 15 17.46 -11.12 -1.42
C TYR A 15 17.26 -9.79 -2.15
N PHE A 16 16.07 -9.58 -2.65
CA PHE A 16 15.58 -8.27 -3.05
C PHE A 16 14.12 -8.13 -2.62
N ALA A 17 13.72 -6.91 -2.32
CA ALA A 17 12.34 -6.61 -1.95
C ALA A 17 11.75 -5.58 -2.91
N LEU A 18 10.47 -5.74 -3.23
CA LEU A 18 9.71 -4.84 -4.09
C LEU A 18 8.47 -4.36 -3.32
N PRO A 19 8.17 -3.05 -3.35
CA PRO A 19 6.94 -2.54 -2.77
C PRO A 19 5.75 -3.07 -3.57
N ILE A 20 4.70 -3.44 -2.85
CA ILE A 20 3.42 -3.89 -3.43
C ILE A 20 2.29 -3.03 -2.87
N GLU A 21 1.15 -3.01 -3.55
CA GLU A 21 -0.02 -2.27 -3.10
C GLU A 21 -0.55 -2.82 -1.77
N THR A 22 -0.99 -1.90 -0.89
CA THR A 22 -1.61 -2.27 0.37
C THR A 22 -2.92 -3.00 0.13
N PRO A 23 -3.08 -4.25 0.58
CA PRO A 23 -4.30 -5.02 0.35
C PRO A 23 -5.47 -4.44 1.15
N THR A 24 -6.60 -4.28 0.50
CA THR A 24 -7.84 -3.73 1.09
C THR A 24 -9.02 -4.67 0.96
N THR A 25 -8.99 -5.56 0.00
CA THR A 25 -10.04 -6.53 -0.28
C THR A 25 -9.56 -7.96 -0.05
N ARG A 26 -10.53 -8.89 0.06
CA ARG A 26 -10.21 -10.32 0.16
C ARG A 26 -9.40 -10.81 -1.04
N LYS A 27 -9.70 -10.27 -2.23
CA LYS A 27 -8.99 -10.62 -3.46
C LYS A 27 -7.52 -10.20 -3.38
N ASP A 28 -7.25 -8.96 -2.94
CA ASP A 28 -5.87 -8.46 -2.82
C ASP A 28 -5.03 -9.32 -1.87
N PHE A 29 -5.62 -9.74 -0.74
CA PHE A 29 -4.95 -10.68 0.19
C PHE A 29 -4.73 -12.06 -0.43
N ASP A 30 -5.64 -12.53 -1.28
CA ASP A 30 -5.50 -13.82 -1.97
C ASP A 30 -4.40 -13.75 -3.04
N ASP A 31 -4.29 -12.63 -3.74
CA ASP A 31 -3.21 -12.36 -4.71
C ASP A 31 -1.83 -12.36 -4.00
N ILE A 32 -1.72 -11.74 -2.81
CA ILE A 32 -0.48 -11.76 -2.00
C ILE A 32 -0.21 -13.16 -1.44
N ARG A 33 -1.25 -13.89 -1.03
CA ARG A 33 -1.13 -15.27 -0.57
C ARG A 33 -0.50 -16.16 -1.63
N TRP A 34 -0.81 -15.93 -2.90
CA TRP A 34 -0.21 -16.66 -4.00
C TRP A 34 1.33 -16.48 -4.05
N TYR A 35 1.86 -15.30 -3.76
CA TYR A 35 3.32 -15.13 -3.66
C TYR A 35 3.93 -16.06 -2.61
N LEU A 36 3.28 -16.19 -1.46
CA LEU A 36 3.74 -17.03 -0.36
C LEU A 36 3.59 -18.54 -0.59
N CYS A 37 2.94 -18.95 -1.68
CA CYS A 37 2.95 -20.36 -2.13
C CYS A 37 4.26 -20.74 -2.84
N HIS A 38 5.14 -19.78 -3.10
CA HIS A 38 6.43 -20.02 -3.74
C HIS A 38 7.53 -20.14 -2.69
N GLU A 39 8.49 -21.02 -2.95
CA GLU A 39 9.67 -21.16 -2.11
C GLU A 39 10.51 -19.88 -2.11
N ASN A 40 11.16 -19.60 -0.98
CA ASN A 40 12.06 -18.46 -0.84
C ASN A 40 11.41 -17.09 -1.04
N VAL A 41 10.11 -17.00 -0.79
CA VAL A 41 9.36 -15.74 -0.81
C VAL A 41 8.83 -15.44 0.59
N ALA A 42 8.96 -14.17 0.99
CA ALA A 42 8.34 -13.64 2.20
C ALA A 42 7.62 -12.33 1.85
N VAL A 43 6.66 -11.95 2.68
CA VAL A 43 5.99 -10.65 2.59
C VAL A 43 6.13 -9.96 3.93
N PHE A 44 6.45 -8.67 3.94
CA PHE A 44 6.57 -7.91 5.16
C PHE A 44 5.94 -6.53 5.05
N ILE A 45 5.69 -5.92 6.20
CA ILE A 45 5.18 -4.55 6.32
C ILE A 45 6.24 -3.74 7.06
N GLU A 46 6.67 -2.64 6.46
CA GLU A 46 7.59 -1.68 7.02
C GLU A 46 7.03 -0.28 6.75
N GLU A 47 6.96 0.56 7.78
CA GLU A 47 6.39 1.91 7.70
C GLU A 47 5.03 1.96 6.97
N LYS A 48 4.16 0.98 7.24
CA LYS A 48 2.85 0.77 6.60
C LYS A 48 2.88 0.43 5.11
N THR A 49 4.06 0.30 4.52
CA THR A 49 4.26 -0.14 3.13
C THR A 49 4.42 -1.66 3.10
N TRP A 50 3.77 -2.28 2.14
CA TRP A 50 3.86 -3.72 1.92
C TRP A 50 4.98 -4.04 0.94
N TYR A 51 5.74 -5.08 1.23
CA TYR A 51 6.84 -5.55 0.38
C TYR A 51 6.75 -7.05 0.17
N VAL A 52 7.08 -7.49 -1.04
CA VAL A 52 7.41 -8.88 -1.33
C VAL A 52 8.92 -9.01 -1.40
N ALA A 53 9.49 -9.92 -0.61
CA ALA A 53 10.91 -10.25 -0.60
C ALA A 53 11.13 -11.61 -1.26
N VAL A 54 12.08 -11.66 -2.18
CA VAL A 54 12.51 -12.90 -2.85
C VAL A 54 13.92 -13.22 -2.41
N MET A 55 14.10 -14.33 -1.68
CA MET A 55 15.37 -14.79 -1.14
C MET A 55 16.17 -15.49 -2.24
N ASN A 56 16.80 -14.69 -3.07
CA ASN A 56 17.57 -15.19 -4.20
C ASN A 56 18.96 -14.53 -4.26
N LYS A 57 19.99 -15.36 -4.34
CA LYS A 57 21.37 -14.92 -4.37
C LYS A 57 21.69 -14.20 -5.69
N CYS A 58 22.31 -13.01 -5.59
CA CYS A 58 22.84 -12.30 -6.74
C CYS A 58 23.89 -13.15 -7.49
N LYS A 59 23.80 -13.18 -8.82
CA LYS A 59 24.75 -13.93 -9.69
C LYS A 59 26.20 -13.44 -9.57
N HIS A 60 26.37 -12.17 -9.21
CA HIS A 60 27.68 -11.53 -9.11
C HIS A 60 28.28 -11.58 -7.69
N LEU A 61 27.61 -12.24 -6.73
CA LEU A 61 28.16 -12.45 -5.41
C LEU A 61 29.23 -13.52 -5.44
N GLN A 62 30.46 -13.14 -5.08
CA GLN A 62 31.62 -14.02 -5.04
C GLN A 62 31.64 -14.89 -3.77
N LYS A 63 32.57 -15.85 -3.72
CA LYS A 63 32.72 -16.77 -2.58
C LYS A 63 33.17 -16.07 -1.30
N ASP A 64 33.90 -14.98 -1.43
CA ASP A 64 34.37 -14.11 -0.33
C ASP A 64 33.32 -13.07 0.10
N ASN A 65 32.06 -13.20 -0.34
CA ASN A 65 30.96 -12.27 -0.09
C ASN A 65 31.13 -10.87 -0.72
N ARG A 66 32.03 -10.71 -1.68
CA ARG A 66 32.23 -9.45 -2.41
C ARG A 66 31.45 -9.43 -3.71
N CYS A 67 31.20 -8.22 -4.21
CA CYS A 67 30.53 -7.99 -5.48
C CYS A 67 31.53 -8.08 -6.64
N GLY A 68 31.34 -9.03 -7.55
CA GLY A 68 32.21 -9.21 -8.73
C GLY A 68 32.10 -8.10 -9.80
N ILE A 69 31.07 -7.24 -9.68
CA ILE A 69 30.84 -6.10 -10.59
C ILE A 69 30.76 -4.77 -9.80
N TYR A 70 31.56 -4.64 -8.75
CA TYR A 70 31.44 -3.52 -7.81
C TYR A 70 31.42 -2.15 -8.50
N GLU A 71 32.32 -1.90 -9.46
CA GLU A 71 32.44 -0.63 -10.18
C GLU A 71 31.25 -0.35 -11.11
N THR A 72 30.68 -1.40 -11.68
CA THR A 72 29.60 -1.31 -12.68
C THR A 72 28.24 -1.71 -12.13
N ARG A 73 28.14 -1.88 -10.80
CA ARG A 73 26.89 -2.30 -10.13
C ARG A 73 25.73 -1.33 -10.41
N PRO A 74 24.48 -1.82 -10.45
CA PRO A 74 23.29 -1.00 -10.65
C PRO A 74 23.18 0.14 -9.64
N LYS A 75 22.47 1.21 -10.01
CA LYS A 75 22.29 2.39 -9.15
C LYS A 75 21.66 2.02 -7.79
N ILE A 76 20.69 1.12 -7.76
CA ILE A 76 20.08 0.64 -6.53
C ILE A 76 21.11 0.01 -5.57
N CYS A 77 22.04 -0.79 -6.09
CA CYS A 77 23.11 -1.38 -5.29
C CYS A 77 24.10 -0.32 -4.75
N ARG A 78 24.23 0.82 -5.42
CA ARG A 78 25.07 1.94 -5.00
C ARG A 78 24.43 2.79 -3.91
N GLY A 79 23.11 2.75 -3.81
CA GLY A 79 22.35 3.46 -2.78
C GLY A 79 22.46 2.83 -1.39
N TYR A 80 22.90 1.57 -1.29
CA TYR A 80 23.15 0.94 0.03
C TYR A 80 24.41 1.53 0.67
N SER A 81 24.27 2.00 1.90
CA SER A 81 25.35 2.45 2.77
C SER A 81 25.42 1.56 4.01
N THR A 82 26.50 1.68 4.76
CA THR A 82 26.65 0.97 6.05
C THR A 82 25.72 1.53 7.13
N GLU A 83 25.22 2.75 6.97
CA GLU A 83 24.32 3.42 7.90
C GLU A 83 22.89 2.88 7.82
N ASN A 84 22.45 2.46 6.63
CA ASN A 84 21.14 1.87 6.39
C ASN A 84 21.22 0.36 6.05
N CYS A 85 22.25 -0.31 6.58
CA CYS A 85 22.47 -1.72 6.35
C CYS A 85 21.74 -2.56 7.42
N ASP A 86 20.84 -3.41 7.02
CA ASP A 86 20.06 -4.30 7.89
C ASP A 86 20.96 -5.16 8.81
N TYR A 87 22.14 -5.53 8.34
CA TYR A 87 23.10 -6.31 9.14
C TYR A 87 23.75 -5.49 10.26
N HIS A 88 24.09 -4.23 9.98
CA HIS A 88 24.80 -3.37 10.95
C HIS A 88 23.83 -2.51 11.76
N GLY A 89 22.64 -2.23 11.23
CA GLY A 89 21.58 -1.50 11.94
C GLY A 89 20.92 -2.33 13.06
N GLY A 90 21.07 -3.65 13.03
CA GLY A 90 20.65 -4.54 14.10
C GLY A 90 19.14 -4.74 14.25
N ASP A 91 18.33 -4.04 13.49
CA ASP A 91 16.88 -4.14 13.57
C ASP A 91 16.29 -4.13 12.16
N TYR A 92 15.66 -5.24 11.80
CA TYR A 92 14.78 -5.28 10.65
C TYR A 92 13.49 -4.59 11.08
N GLY A 93 13.31 -3.34 10.66
CA GLY A 93 12.20 -2.47 11.09
C GLY A 93 10.82 -2.89 10.61
N PHE A 94 10.60 -4.17 10.28
CA PHE A 94 9.30 -4.62 9.83
C PHE A 94 8.30 -4.79 10.98
N GLU A 95 7.12 -4.19 10.80
CA GLU A 95 5.99 -4.30 11.72
C GLU A 95 5.39 -5.72 11.73
N LYS A 96 5.43 -6.39 10.58
CA LYS A 96 4.93 -7.75 10.37
C LYS A 96 5.74 -8.46 9.29
N LEU A 97 5.99 -9.75 9.51
CA LEU A 97 6.63 -10.65 8.57
C LEU A 97 5.74 -11.88 8.36
N PHE A 98 5.49 -12.23 7.10
CA PHE A 98 4.75 -13.42 6.68
C PHE A 98 5.68 -14.31 5.86
N THR A 99 5.87 -15.52 6.31
CA THR A 99 6.69 -16.53 5.64
C THR A 99 5.86 -17.69 5.12
N SER A 100 4.57 -17.72 5.43
CA SER A 100 3.64 -18.73 4.92
C SER A 100 2.29 -18.12 4.52
N ALA A 101 1.62 -18.80 3.62
CA ALA A 101 0.29 -18.43 3.12
C ALA A 101 -0.77 -18.41 4.24
N GLU A 102 -0.64 -19.31 5.22
CA GLU A 102 -1.54 -19.45 6.35
C GLU A 102 -1.45 -18.24 7.29
N GLN A 103 -0.23 -17.83 7.66
CA GLN A 103 0.00 -16.64 8.49
C GLN A 103 -0.63 -15.39 7.89
N LEU A 104 -0.46 -15.19 6.58
CA LEU A 104 -1.08 -14.06 5.88
C LEU A 104 -2.61 -14.17 5.90
N TRP A 105 -3.14 -15.36 5.71
CA TRP A 105 -4.58 -15.56 5.64
C TRP A 105 -5.28 -15.31 6.98
N GLU A 106 -4.69 -15.74 8.09
CA GLU A 106 -5.17 -15.44 9.44
C GLU A 106 -5.21 -13.93 9.68
N TYR A 107 -4.11 -13.25 9.37
CA TYR A 107 -4.04 -11.79 9.45
C TYR A 107 -5.10 -11.12 8.56
N ALA A 108 -5.29 -11.57 7.32
CA ALA A 108 -6.27 -11.04 6.40
C ALA A 108 -7.70 -11.14 6.93
N GLN A 109 -8.06 -12.28 7.53
CA GLN A 109 -9.40 -12.48 8.12
C GLN A 109 -9.66 -11.47 9.23
N GLU A 110 -8.69 -11.21 10.09
CA GLU A 110 -8.80 -10.22 11.17
C GLU A 110 -8.97 -8.80 10.60
N GLN A 111 -8.13 -8.41 9.64
CA GLN A 111 -8.21 -7.08 9.00
C GLN A 111 -9.55 -6.85 8.31
N LEU A 112 -10.04 -7.82 7.56
CA LEU A 112 -11.33 -7.75 6.87
C LEU A 112 -12.51 -7.68 7.85
N LYS A 113 -12.46 -8.42 8.95
CA LYS A 113 -13.44 -8.35 10.02
C LYS A 113 -13.47 -6.95 10.66
N ASN A 114 -12.31 -6.43 11.00
CA ASN A 114 -12.16 -5.09 11.60
C ASN A 114 -12.64 -3.98 10.64
N ALA A 115 -12.33 -4.09 9.34
CA ALA A 115 -12.82 -3.16 8.32
C ALA A 115 -14.35 -3.17 8.20
N ARG A 116 -14.99 -4.36 8.26
CA ARG A 116 -16.46 -4.49 8.24
C ARG A 116 -17.09 -3.84 9.47
N LEU A 117 -16.51 -4.04 10.65
CA LEU A 117 -17.00 -3.43 11.90
C LEU A 117 -16.88 -1.90 11.86
N LYS A 118 -15.75 -1.36 11.37
CA LYS A 118 -15.55 0.08 11.18
C LYS A 118 -16.59 0.68 10.21
N LYS A 119 -16.88 0.00 9.10
CA LYS A 119 -17.92 0.42 8.13
C LYS A 119 -19.31 0.46 8.77
N LYS A 120 -19.70 -0.58 9.52
CA LYS A 120 -21.00 -0.62 10.22
C LYS A 120 -21.14 0.53 11.24
N LYS A 121 -20.10 0.78 12.05
CA LYS A 121 -20.08 1.90 13.01
C LYS A 121 -20.21 3.27 12.32
N LYS A 122 -19.54 3.47 11.19
CA LYS A 122 -19.61 4.72 10.41
C LYS A 122 -21.00 4.95 9.81
N GLN A 123 -21.63 3.90 9.30
CA GLN A 123 -23.01 3.96 8.77
C GLN A 123 -24.02 4.26 9.85
N GLY A 124 -23.94 3.59 11.02
CA GLY A 124 -24.81 3.86 12.16
C GLY A 124 -24.70 5.30 12.66
N ARG A 125 -23.48 5.86 12.73
CA ARG A 125 -23.27 7.27 13.10
C ARG A 125 -23.89 8.25 12.10
N LYS A 126 -23.76 7.99 10.79
CA LYS A 126 -24.39 8.81 9.73
C LYS A 126 -25.91 8.76 9.81
N ALA A 127 -26.50 7.59 10.04
CA ALA A 127 -27.93 7.42 10.19
C ALA A 127 -28.47 8.15 11.44
N ALA A 128 -27.75 8.09 12.56
CA ALA A 128 -28.12 8.79 13.78
C ALA A 128 -28.06 10.32 13.61
N THR A 129 -27.05 10.84 12.88
CA THR A 129 -26.94 12.29 12.61
C THR A 129 -28.01 12.76 11.63
N ALA A 130 -28.39 11.95 10.66
CA ALA A 130 -29.47 12.26 9.72
C ALA A 130 -30.84 12.32 10.43
N ARG A 131 -31.06 11.45 11.42
CA ARG A 131 -32.29 11.48 12.25
C ARG A 131 -32.37 12.71 13.18
N ARG A 132 -31.23 13.32 13.52
CA ARG A 132 -31.16 14.51 14.39
C ARG A 132 -31.30 15.84 13.66
N LYS A 133 -31.38 15.87 12.33
CA LYS A 133 -31.70 17.11 11.62
C LYS A 133 -33.10 17.54 12.02
N PRO A 134 -33.27 18.73 12.62
CA PRO A 134 -34.61 19.22 13.00
C PRO A 134 -35.44 19.31 11.73
N ARG A 135 -36.60 18.67 11.76
CA ARG A 135 -37.61 18.87 10.73
C ARG A 135 -38.02 20.35 10.88
N LEU A 136 -37.63 21.16 9.90
CA LEU A 136 -38.11 22.53 9.82
C LEU A 136 -39.65 22.47 9.86
N ARG A 137 -40.24 22.84 11.00
CA ARG A 137 -41.66 23.12 11.06
C ARG A 137 -41.86 24.42 10.27
N ILE A 138 -42.35 24.28 9.06
CA ILE A 138 -42.84 25.42 8.28
C ILE A 138 -44.07 25.89 9.06
N THR A 139 -43.94 26.99 9.80
CA THR A 139 -45.07 27.67 10.46
C THR A 139 -45.94 28.31 9.40
N ALA A 140 -47.22 28.34 9.60
CA ALA A 140 -48.21 28.87 8.63
C ALA A 140 -47.94 30.31 8.21
N GLU A 141 -47.15 31.06 8.97
CA GLU A 141 -46.72 32.44 8.64
C GLU A 141 -45.72 32.54 7.49
N ALA A 142 -44.93 31.47 7.23
CA ALA A 142 -43.96 31.44 6.12
C ALA A 142 -44.65 31.24 4.75
N LEU A 143 -45.88 30.79 4.70
CA LEU A 143 -46.68 30.59 3.50
C LEU A 143 -47.37 31.85 3.00
N ALA A 144 -47.53 32.88 3.87
CA ALA A 144 -48.21 34.13 3.52
C ALA A 144 -47.33 35.13 2.73
N ASN A 145 -46.00 35.06 2.82
CA ASN A 145 -45.06 36.04 2.24
C ASN A 145 -44.34 35.56 0.96
N GLY A 146 -44.75 34.46 0.36
CA GLY A 146 -44.08 33.85 -0.80
C GLY A 146 -44.75 34.10 -2.18
N ARG A 147 -45.41 35.25 -2.39
CA ARG A 147 -45.89 35.62 -3.70
C ARG A 147 -45.38 37.02 -4.08
N ALA A 148 -44.16 37.06 -4.61
CA ALA A 148 -43.67 38.03 -5.59
C ALA A 148 -42.20 37.77 -5.88
N ASN A 149 -41.94 37.43 -7.05
CA ASN A 149 -40.95 37.85 -8.00
C ASN A 149 -40.46 36.67 -8.83
N GLY A 150 -41.00 36.67 -10.02
CA GLY A 150 -40.55 35.82 -11.12
C GLY A 150 -39.41 36.47 -11.87
N ALA A 151 -38.89 35.70 -12.75
CA ALA A 151 -38.21 36.02 -14.01
C ALA A 151 -36.67 35.83 -14.04
N SER A 152 -36.31 34.95 -14.95
CA SER A 152 -35.23 35.09 -15.97
C SER A 152 -33.78 34.87 -15.48
N SER A 153 -32.97 34.13 -16.08
CA SER A 153 -32.60 33.70 -17.43
C SER A 153 -31.35 32.81 -17.41
N HIS A 154 -31.31 31.84 -18.23
CA HIS A 154 -30.30 31.41 -19.22
C HIS A 154 -28.79 31.31 -18.89
N ASN A 155 -28.27 30.20 -19.36
CA ASN A 155 -26.96 29.82 -19.91
C ASN A 155 -26.16 28.92 -18.96
N GLY A 156 -25.83 27.69 -19.29
CA GLY A 156 -25.27 27.18 -20.56
C GLY A 156 -23.75 27.12 -20.46
N GLN A 157 -23.18 25.97 -20.14
CA GLN A 157 -22.02 25.44 -20.88
C GLN A 157 -21.51 24.12 -20.31
N ALA A 158 -21.46 23.16 -21.21
CA ALA A 158 -20.79 21.88 -21.04
C ALA A 158 -19.27 22.06 -21.07
N GLY A 159 -18.56 21.37 -20.18
CA GLY A 159 -17.12 21.21 -20.22
C GLY A 159 -16.75 19.74 -20.03
N ARG A 160 -16.56 19.06 -21.13
CA ARG A 160 -15.89 17.75 -21.18
C ARG A 160 -14.40 17.97 -20.92
N ASN A 161 -13.80 17.24 -20.03
CA ASN A 161 -12.38 16.92 -20.12
C ASN A 161 -12.17 15.44 -19.78
N GLY A 162 -11.98 14.68 -20.85
CA GLY A 162 -11.41 13.35 -20.80
C GLY A 162 -9.89 13.45 -20.72
N ASN A 163 -9.29 12.70 -19.83
CA ASN A 163 -7.90 12.28 -19.96
C ASN A 163 -7.83 10.81 -19.58
N GLY A 164 -8.00 9.98 -20.59
CA GLY A 164 -7.64 8.59 -20.56
C GLY A 164 -6.13 8.46 -20.77
N ILE A 165 -5.41 7.95 -19.78
CA ILE A 165 -4.03 7.49 -19.97
C ILE A 165 -4.12 6.00 -20.22
N ALA A 166 -3.88 5.60 -21.46
CA ALA A 166 -3.73 4.22 -21.88
C ALA A 166 -2.33 3.75 -21.44
N LEU A 167 -2.29 2.68 -20.65
CA LEU A 167 -1.05 1.95 -20.35
C LEU A 167 -0.71 1.02 -21.52
N PRO A 168 0.55 0.93 -21.96
CA PRO A 168 0.93 0.02 -23.01
C PRO A 168 0.93 -1.43 -22.53
N ILE A 169 0.24 -2.28 -23.28
CA ILE A 169 0.28 -3.74 -23.15
C ILE A 169 1.64 -4.23 -23.60
N LEU A 170 2.44 -4.74 -22.70
CA LEU A 170 3.65 -5.50 -23.02
C LEU A 170 3.23 -6.92 -23.43
N ASN A 171 3.22 -7.15 -24.75
CA ASN A 171 3.23 -8.47 -25.32
C ASN A 171 4.66 -9.04 -25.29
N ARG A 172 4.79 -10.21 -24.63
CA ARG A 172 5.88 -11.19 -24.58
C ARG A 172 7.09 -10.83 -23.78
#